data_f1d99bc5a643e9ff9606b55e2c9af54d
#
_entry.id   f1d99bc5a643e9ff9606b55e2c9af54d
#
_cell.length_a   1.000
_cell.length_b   1.000
_cell.length_c   1.000
_cell.angle_alpha   90.00
_cell.angle_beta   90.00
_cell.angle_gamma   90.00
#
_symmetry.space_group_name_H-M   'P 1'
#
loop_
_entity.id
_entity.type
_entity.pdbx_description
1 polymer ?
#
loop_
_entity_poly.entity_id
_entity_poly.type
_entity_poly.pdbx_seq_one_letter_code
_entity_poly.pdbx_strand_id
1 'polypeptide(L)'
;MKLPATTQNRVRTTTIFCWIVVTITMSVHCSPPPPDEGGYIEQLLEDRENKDNFFSEGTDSPVPLDRRSWMLPVRYYEPNLTYRVPASLRISENQPIFEVPTSTGQFRTMQQVGTLEFMLNGEPLTLSALMELPASETTRLFVPFRDQTSGSETYPAGRYLDLDRTATGIYDLDFNRAYHPTCYYDEQYDCPFPPPENRLDAAVRAGERLPAENEQQFPMNTPALLKQEAGGDLPNN
;
A
#
# COMPACT_ATOMS: atom_id res chain seq x y z
N MET A 1 101.65 31.58 26.13
CA MET A 1 100.59 30.81 26.69
C MET A 1 99.41 30.99 25.76
N LYS A 2 99.15 29.97 24.92
CA LYS A 2 98.19 30.06 23.82
C LYS A 2 96.83 29.50 24.28
N LEU A 3 95.76 30.26 24.09
CA LEU A 3 94.37 29.81 24.24
C LEU A 3 93.91 29.09 22.97
N PRO A 4 93.17 28.00 23.03
CA PRO A 4 92.66 27.34 21.82
C PRO A 4 91.29 27.91 21.39
N ALA A 5 91.11 27.86 20.08
CA ALA A 5 89.91 28.34 19.38
C ALA A 5 88.65 27.53 19.63
N THR A 6 87.55 28.23 19.83
CA THR A 6 86.24 27.66 19.94
C THR A 6 85.59 27.40 18.61
N THR A 7 85.34 26.14 18.28
CA THR A 7 84.64 25.69 17.07
C THR A 7 83.15 25.86 17.23
N GLN A 8 82.53 26.77 16.44
CA GLN A 8 81.12 26.96 16.37
C GLN A 8 80.42 25.89 15.48
N ASN A 9 79.69 24.97 16.08
CA ASN A 9 78.90 24.03 15.34
C ASN A 9 77.58 24.71 14.92
N ARG A 10 77.42 24.96 13.63
CA ARG A 10 76.15 25.36 13.03
C ARG A 10 75.27 24.13 12.88
N VAL A 11 74.21 24.08 13.73
CA VAL A 11 73.08 23.14 13.57
C VAL A 11 72.23 23.65 12.40
N ARG A 12 72.21 22.91 11.31
CA ARG A 12 71.25 23.10 10.19
C ARG A 12 69.95 22.50 10.58
N THR A 13 68.95 23.34 10.91
CA THR A 13 67.58 22.94 11.10
C THR A 13 66.93 22.67 9.75
N THR A 14 66.80 21.39 9.38
CA THR A 14 66.08 20.95 8.20
C THR A 14 64.58 20.91 8.51
N THR A 15 63.86 21.94 8.07
CA THR A 15 62.40 22.00 8.20
C THR A 15 61.80 21.02 7.20
N ILE A 16 61.35 19.88 7.69
CA ILE A 16 60.56 18.91 6.88
C ILE A 16 59.14 19.45 6.79
N PHE A 17 58.78 20.00 5.64
CA PHE A 17 57.42 20.37 5.29
C PHE A 17 56.65 19.07 4.98
N CYS A 18 55.88 18.60 5.96
CA CYS A 18 55.00 17.46 5.79
C CYS A 18 53.74 17.92 5.02
N TRP A 19 53.67 17.67 3.71
CA TRP A 19 52.48 17.87 2.91
C TRP A 19 51.49 16.76 3.26
N ILE A 20 50.48 17.08 4.09
CA ILE A 20 49.31 16.20 4.30
C ILE A 20 48.42 16.37 3.06
N VAL A 21 48.52 15.45 2.12
CA VAL A 21 47.53 15.32 1.03
C VAL A 21 46.28 14.69 1.61
N VAL A 22 45.33 15.53 1.95
CA VAL A 22 43.98 15.08 2.32
C VAL A 22 43.28 14.64 1.02
N THR A 23 43.32 13.35 0.71
CA THR A 23 42.49 12.74 -0.33
C THR A 23 41.05 12.68 0.16
N ILE A 24 40.25 13.67 -0.24
CA ILE A 24 38.82 13.61 -0.10
C ILE A 24 38.29 12.53 -1.05
N THR A 25 38.10 11.32 -0.57
CA THR A 25 37.34 10.28 -1.27
C THR A 25 35.89 10.73 -1.34
N MET A 26 35.49 11.33 -2.46
CA MET A 26 34.08 11.50 -2.78
C MET A 26 33.46 10.10 -2.90
N SER A 27 32.79 9.66 -1.85
CA SER A 27 31.90 8.50 -1.92
C SER A 27 30.76 8.88 -2.87
N VAL A 28 30.85 8.41 -4.12
CA VAL A 28 29.72 8.45 -5.04
C VAL A 28 28.66 7.53 -4.43
N HIS A 29 27.74 8.10 -3.69
CA HIS A 29 26.53 7.40 -3.32
C HIS A 29 25.75 7.20 -4.61
N CYS A 30 25.76 5.97 -5.14
CA CYS A 30 24.81 5.55 -6.15
C CYS A 30 23.44 5.51 -5.46
N SER A 31 22.74 6.64 -5.41
CA SER A 31 21.31 6.63 -5.18
C SER A 31 20.67 5.87 -6.36
N PRO A 32 19.75 4.93 -6.12
CA PRO A 32 18.98 4.35 -7.21
C PRO A 32 18.36 5.51 -8.02
N PRO A 33 18.23 5.37 -9.34
CA PRO A 33 17.56 6.37 -10.14
C PRO A 33 16.16 6.61 -9.54
N PRO A 34 15.68 7.86 -9.55
CA PRO A 34 14.29 8.12 -9.13
C PRO A 34 13.36 7.22 -9.94
N PRO A 35 12.29 6.70 -9.33
CA PRO A 35 11.29 5.93 -10.06
C PRO A 35 10.91 6.70 -11.32
N ASP A 36 10.73 6.01 -12.45
CA ASP A 36 10.14 6.62 -13.64
C ASP A 36 8.66 6.97 -13.35
N GLU A 37 8.47 8.14 -12.75
CA GLU A 37 7.16 8.61 -12.32
C GLU A 37 6.20 8.75 -13.50
N GLY A 38 6.72 9.19 -14.66
CA GLY A 38 5.94 9.35 -15.89
C GLY A 38 5.43 8.02 -16.42
N GLY A 39 6.31 7.05 -16.57
CA GLY A 39 5.96 5.70 -17.03
C GLY A 39 5.03 4.97 -16.06
N TYR A 40 5.22 5.17 -14.75
CA TYR A 40 4.31 4.60 -13.75
C TYR A 40 2.88 5.16 -13.87
N ILE A 41 2.72 6.48 -13.97
CA ILE A 41 1.40 7.11 -14.08
C ILE A 41 0.70 6.70 -15.37
N GLU A 42 1.44 6.68 -16.49
CA GLU A 42 0.91 6.23 -17.77
C GLU A 42 0.38 4.79 -17.68
N GLN A 43 1.17 3.87 -17.11
CA GLN A 43 0.76 2.49 -16.90
C GLN A 43 -0.47 2.38 -15.97
N LEU A 44 -0.51 3.15 -14.89
CA LEU A 44 -1.65 3.15 -13.97
C LEU A 44 -2.94 3.62 -14.65
N LEU A 45 -2.86 4.65 -15.50
CA LEU A 45 -4.01 5.16 -16.25
C LEU A 45 -4.47 4.16 -17.32
N GLU A 46 -3.53 3.50 -18.01
CA GLU A 46 -3.84 2.41 -18.95
C GLU A 46 -4.54 1.23 -18.25
N ASP A 47 -4.04 0.81 -17.08
CA ASP A 47 -4.66 -0.26 -16.30
C ASP A 47 -6.10 0.10 -15.87
N ARG A 48 -6.36 1.38 -15.53
CA ARG A 48 -7.71 1.88 -15.21
C ARG A 48 -8.63 1.87 -16.43
N GLU A 49 -8.14 2.32 -17.58
CA GLU A 49 -8.88 2.29 -18.84
C GLU A 49 -9.21 0.84 -19.24
N ASN A 50 -8.25 -0.07 -19.15
CA ASN A 50 -8.45 -1.49 -19.43
C ASN A 50 -9.51 -2.10 -18.52
N LYS A 51 -9.53 -1.73 -17.23
CA LYS A 51 -10.57 -2.16 -16.30
C LYS A 51 -11.95 -1.62 -16.69
N ASP A 52 -12.05 -0.35 -17.02
CA ASP A 52 -13.30 0.28 -17.45
C ASP A 52 -13.85 -0.38 -18.74
N ASN A 53 -12.98 -0.67 -19.71
CA ASN A 53 -13.33 -1.36 -20.94
C ASN A 53 -13.85 -2.78 -20.64
N PHE A 54 -13.15 -3.52 -19.77
CA PHE A 54 -13.60 -4.85 -19.34
C PHE A 54 -14.95 -4.77 -18.61
N PHE A 55 -15.17 -3.79 -17.74
CA PHE A 55 -16.42 -3.64 -16.99
C PHE A 55 -17.58 -3.19 -17.87
N SER A 56 -17.32 -2.40 -18.92
CA SER A 56 -18.37 -1.92 -19.84
C SER A 56 -18.74 -2.92 -20.92
N GLU A 57 -17.78 -3.68 -21.44
CA GLU A 57 -17.95 -4.52 -22.63
C GLU A 57 -17.80 -6.02 -22.33
N GLY A 58 -17.09 -6.39 -21.25
CA GLY A 58 -16.80 -7.78 -20.93
C GLY A 58 -18.06 -8.61 -20.66
N THR A 59 -18.10 -9.83 -21.15
CA THR A 59 -19.17 -10.80 -20.88
C THR A 59 -19.20 -11.24 -19.42
N ASP A 60 -18.01 -11.31 -18.81
CA ASP A 60 -17.82 -11.71 -17.41
C ASP A 60 -17.62 -10.51 -16.47
N SER A 61 -18.11 -9.33 -16.91
CA SER A 61 -18.08 -8.12 -16.10
C SER A 61 -18.85 -8.31 -14.79
N PRO A 62 -18.28 -7.91 -13.63
CA PRO A 62 -19.00 -7.95 -12.38
C PRO A 62 -20.07 -6.85 -12.27
N VAL A 63 -20.13 -5.93 -13.25
CA VAL A 63 -21.12 -4.83 -13.25
C VAL A 63 -22.33 -5.25 -14.05
N PRO A 64 -23.52 -5.42 -13.41
CA PRO A 64 -24.76 -5.74 -14.11
C PRO A 64 -25.09 -4.72 -15.19
N LEU A 65 -25.66 -5.18 -16.31
CA LEU A 65 -25.96 -4.34 -17.47
C LEU A 65 -26.78 -3.09 -17.13
N ASP A 66 -27.76 -3.24 -16.25
CA ASP A 66 -28.65 -2.17 -15.79
C ASP A 66 -27.95 -1.17 -14.85
N ARG A 67 -26.80 -1.53 -14.30
CA ARG A 67 -25.99 -0.67 -13.41
C ARG A 67 -24.83 0.05 -14.14
N ARG A 68 -24.41 -0.42 -15.31
CA ARG A 68 -23.26 0.12 -16.06
C ARG A 68 -23.35 1.62 -16.30
N SER A 69 -24.54 2.12 -16.64
CA SER A 69 -24.74 3.52 -17.00
C SER A 69 -24.45 4.53 -15.89
N TRP A 70 -24.47 4.09 -14.62
CA TRP A 70 -24.21 4.97 -13.47
C TRP A 70 -23.01 4.55 -12.62
N MET A 71 -22.58 3.28 -12.69
CA MET A 71 -21.38 2.82 -12.00
C MET A 71 -20.10 3.07 -12.81
N LEU A 72 -20.19 3.19 -14.13
CA LEU A 72 -19.05 3.36 -15.02
C LEU A 72 -18.99 4.76 -15.64
N PRO A 73 -17.79 5.26 -15.96
CA PRO A 73 -16.50 4.65 -15.65
C PRO A 73 -16.26 4.60 -14.14
N VAL A 74 -15.43 3.66 -13.68
CA VAL A 74 -15.02 3.58 -12.28
C VAL A 74 -14.41 4.90 -11.83
N ARG A 75 -14.76 5.34 -10.64
CA ARG A 75 -14.20 6.60 -10.10
C ARG A 75 -12.93 6.33 -9.33
N TYR A 76 -11.92 7.17 -9.55
CA TYR A 76 -10.62 7.09 -8.90
C TYR A 76 -10.25 8.43 -8.27
N TYR A 77 -9.41 8.38 -7.26
CA TYR A 77 -8.60 9.53 -6.88
C TYR A 77 -7.53 9.78 -7.94
N GLU A 78 -7.08 11.04 -8.03
CA GLU A 78 -5.92 11.37 -8.86
C GLU A 78 -4.71 10.54 -8.44
N PRO A 79 -3.88 10.06 -9.39
CA PRO A 79 -2.65 9.36 -9.07
C PRO A 79 -1.76 10.19 -8.14
N ASN A 80 -1.31 9.58 -7.04
CA ASN A 80 -0.46 10.26 -6.07
C ASN A 80 0.62 9.32 -5.55
N LEU A 81 1.88 9.62 -5.88
CA LEU A 81 3.03 8.80 -5.51
C LEU A 81 3.28 8.71 -4.01
N THR A 82 2.76 9.64 -3.19
CA THR A 82 2.88 9.56 -1.74
C THR A 82 2.11 8.36 -1.14
N TYR A 83 1.19 7.78 -1.90
CA TYR A 83 0.44 6.57 -1.56
C TYR A 83 1.02 5.29 -2.17
N ARG A 84 2.21 5.35 -2.76
CA ARG A 84 2.99 4.21 -3.21
C ARG A 84 4.23 4.10 -2.34
N VAL A 85 4.23 3.17 -1.39
CA VAL A 85 5.23 3.12 -0.34
C VAL A 85 5.87 1.73 -0.24
N PRO A 86 7.15 1.63 0.11
CA PRO A 86 7.74 0.33 0.44
C PRO A 86 7.16 -0.20 1.74
N ALA A 87 6.80 -1.49 1.75
CA ALA A 87 6.31 -2.20 2.92
C ALA A 87 7.18 -3.43 3.20
N SER A 88 7.59 -3.62 4.43
CA SER A 88 8.34 -4.81 4.86
C SER A 88 7.36 -5.85 5.38
N LEU A 89 7.37 -7.05 4.81
CA LEU A 89 6.57 -8.16 5.30
C LEU A 89 7.30 -8.88 6.44
N ARG A 90 6.74 -8.78 7.63
CA ARG A 90 7.13 -9.59 8.78
C ARG A 90 6.29 -10.87 8.79
N ILE A 91 6.88 -11.98 8.43
CA ILE A 91 6.21 -13.28 8.40
C ILE A 91 5.72 -13.66 9.80
N SER A 92 4.46 -14.09 9.92
CA SER A 92 3.90 -14.59 11.17
C SER A 92 4.48 -15.97 11.51
N GLU A 93 5.03 -16.13 12.71
CA GLU A 93 5.63 -17.41 13.14
C GLU A 93 4.63 -18.58 13.12
N ASN A 94 3.40 -18.33 13.56
CA ASN A 94 2.34 -19.33 13.68
C ASN A 94 1.40 -19.37 12.48
N GLN A 95 1.46 -18.38 11.57
CA GLN A 95 0.57 -18.21 10.43
C GLN A 95 -0.89 -18.59 10.75
N PRO A 96 -1.55 -17.87 11.67
CA PRO A 96 -2.86 -18.26 12.19
C PRO A 96 -3.88 -18.37 11.07
N ILE A 97 -4.75 -19.38 11.19
CA ILE A 97 -5.87 -19.62 10.28
C ILE A 97 -7.15 -19.19 11.03
N PHE A 98 -8.00 -18.43 10.37
CA PHE A 98 -9.24 -17.92 10.97
C PHE A 98 -10.32 -17.73 9.90
N GLU A 99 -11.56 -17.65 10.38
CA GLU A 99 -12.73 -17.40 9.53
C GLU A 99 -12.99 -15.90 9.42
N VAL A 100 -13.16 -15.42 8.19
CA VAL A 100 -13.52 -14.03 7.88
C VAL A 100 -14.93 -13.98 7.37
N PRO A 101 -15.83 -13.17 7.97
CA PRO A 101 -17.18 -13.02 7.48
C PRO A 101 -17.19 -12.34 6.10
N THR A 102 -18.19 -12.65 5.29
CA THR A 102 -18.32 -12.13 3.93
C THR A 102 -19.61 -11.31 3.75
N SER A 103 -19.70 -10.61 2.62
CA SER A 103 -20.84 -9.76 2.27
C SER A 103 -22.18 -10.51 2.16
N THR A 104 -22.15 -11.82 1.90
CA THR A 104 -23.35 -12.68 1.80
C THR A 104 -23.72 -13.37 3.11
N GLY A 105 -22.93 -13.12 4.18
CA GLY A 105 -23.10 -13.78 5.47
C GLY A 105 -22.47 -15.17 5.56
N GLN A 106 -21.67 -15.54 4.57
CA GLN A 106 -20.83 -16.73 4.60
C GLN A 106 -19.53 -16.44 5.36
N PHE A 107 -18.65 -17.43 5.43
CA PHE A 107 -17.31 -17.30 5.97
C PHE A 107 -16.29 -17.85 5.00
N ARG A 108 -15.11 -17.22 4.94
CA ARG A 108 -13.96 -17.70 4.20
C ARG A 108 -12.80 -17.95 5.12
N THR A 109 -12.16 -19.09 4.94
CA THR A 109 -10.98 -19.46 5.71
C THR A 109 -9.77 -18.73 5.19
N MET A 110 -9.16 -17.90 6.03
CA MET A 110 -7.96 -17.12 5.70
C MET A 110 -6.79 -17.54 6.57
N GLN A 111 -5.60 -17.53 5.99
CA GLN A 111 -4.34 -17.66 6.70
C GLN A 111 -3.63 -16.31 6.71
N GLN A 112 -3.22 -15.82 7.89
CA GLN A 112 -2.35 -14.66 7.98
C GLN A 112 -0.92 -15.07 7.66
N VAL A 113 -0.42 -14.67 6.51
CA VAL A 113 0.96 -14.93 6.08
C VAL A 113 1.94 -14.09 6.89
N GLY A 114 1.59 -12.85 7.17
CA GLY A 114 2.42 -11.93 7.93
C GLY A 114 1.77 -10.55 8.06
N THR A 115 2.56 -9.61 8.56
CA THR A 115 2.18 -8.20 8.72
C THR A 115 3.08 -7.34 7.85
N LEU A 116 2.50 -6.52 7.01
CA LEU A 116 3.16 -5.47 6.26
C LEU A 116 3.36 -4.26 7.17
N GLU A 117 4.60 -3.83 7.36
CA GLU A 117 4.98 -2.64 8.10
C GLU A 117 5.43 -1.56 7.11
N PHE A 118 4.85 -0.37 7.17
CA PHE A 118 5.14 0.72 6.24
C PHE A 118 4.95 2.09 6.87
N MET A 119 5.48 3.11 6.19
CA MET A 119 5.27 4.51 6.58
C MET A 119 4.34 5.17 5.57
N LEU A 120 3.27 5.81 6.03
CA LEU A 120 2.39 6.60 5.18
C LEU A 120 2.23 8.00 5.78
N ASN A 121 2.57 9.03 5.00
CA ASN A 121 2.54 10.44 5.46
C ASN A 121 3.31 10.70 6.77
N GLY A 122 4.38 9.95 7.02
CA GLY A 122 5.20 10.07 8.23
C GLY A 122 4.70 9.24 9.43
N GLU A 123 3.57 8.56 9.31
CA GLU A 123 3.02 7.70 10.36
C GLU A 123 3.33 6.23 10.09
N PRO A 124 3.78 5.46 11.11
CA PRO A 124 3.98 4.03 11.00
C PRO A 124 2.63 3.31 11.04
N LEU A 125 2.35 2.52 10.01
CA LEU A 125 1.12 1.76 9.87
C LEU A 125 1.41 0.30 9.53
N THR A 126 0.41 -0.55 9.78
CA THR A 126 0.50 -1.99 9.50
C THR A 126 -0.76 -2.52 8.84
N LEU A 127 -0.61 -3.58 8.04
CA LEU A 127 -1.71 -4.35 7.47
C LEU A 127 -1.35 -5.84 7.49
N SER A 128 -2.28 -6.68 7.92
CA SER A 128 -2.16 -8.14 7.79
C SER A 128 -2.27 -8.53 6.32
N ALA A 129 -1.29 -9.30 5.85
CA ALA A 129 -1.31 -9.92 4.54
C ALA A 129 -1.86 -11.34 4.65
N LEU A 130 -2.91 -11.62 3.92
CA LEU A 130 -3.71 -12.84 4.01
C LEU A 130 -3.54 -13.71 2.77
N MET A 131 -3.91 -14.98 2.92
CA MET A 131 -4.08 -15.94 1.84
C MET A 131 -5.36 -16.74 2.11
N GLU A 132 -6.23 -16.86 1.13
CA GLU A 132 -7.44 -17.69 1.23
C GLU A 132 -7.10 -19.19 1.16
N LEU A 133 -7.79 -20.00 1.96
CA LEU A 133 -7.64 -21.44 1.97
C LEU A 133 -8.92 -22.15 1.48
N PRO A 134 -8.81 -23.27 0.72
CA PRO A 134 -7.55 -23.85 0.24
C PRO A 134 -6.83 -22.87 -0.71
N ALA A 135 -5.50 -22.83 -0.60
CA ALA A 135 -4.71 -21.92 -1.43
C ALA A 135 -5.01 -22.17 -2.92
N SER A 136 -5.44 -21.12 -3.60
CA SER A 136 -5.57 -21.15 -5.05
C SER A 136 -4.16 -21.19 -5.69
N GLU A 137 -4.10 -21.44 -7.00
CA GLU A 137 -2.82 -21.39 -7.74
C GLU A 137 -2.21 -19.97 -7.72
N THR A 138 -2.99 -18.94 -7.33
CA THR A 138 -2.50 -17.57 -7.21
C THR A 138 -1.61 -17.44 -5.99
N THR A 139 -0.37 -17.08 -6.22
CA THR A 139 0.64 -16.85 -5.16
C THR A 139 0.58 -15.45 -4.57
N ARG A 140 -0.51 -14.70 -4.81
CA ARG A 140 -0.67 -13.32 -4.34
C ARG A 140 -1.00 -13.27 -2.86
N LEU A 141 -0.57 -12.20 -2.22
CA LEU A 141 -1.04 -11.82 -0.90
C LEU A 141 -2.29 -10.94 -1.07
N PHE A 142 -3.35 -11.30 -0.37
CA PHE A 142 -4.57 -10.53 -0.30
C PHE A 142 -4.50 -9.58 0.90
N VAL A 143 -4.70 -8.29 0.66
CA VAL A 143 -4.60 -7.23 1.69
C VAL A 143 -5.89 -6.40 1.66
N PRO A 144 -6.97 -6.91 2.25
CA PRO A 144 -8.20 -6.14 2.41
C PRO A 144 -8.01 -5.13 3.53
N PHE A 145 -8.51 -3.89 3.38
CA PHE A 145 -8.38 -2.87 4.40
C PHE A 145 -9.56 -1.91 4.43
N ARG A 146 -9.79 -1.32 5.59
CA ARG A 146 -10.65 -0.15 5.80
C ARG A 146 -9.78 1.01 6.27
N ASP A 147 -10.21 2.23 5.99
CA ASP A 147 -9.52 3.45 6.37
C ASP A 147 -10.53 4.55 6.72
N GLN A 148 -10.08 5.74 7.05
CA GLN A 148 -10.98 6.85 7.43
C GLN A 148 -11.88 7.33 6.28
N THR A 149 -11.63 6.94 5.03
CA THR A 149 -12.50 7.26 3.89
C THR A 149 -13.66 6.26 3.74
N SER A 150 -13.57 5.10 4.39
CA SER A 150 -14.57 4.03 4.27
C SER A 150 -15.95 4.45 4.80
N GLY A 151 -16.94 4.40 3.93
CA GLY A 151 -18.33 4.79 4.24
C GLY A 151 -18.66 6.24 3.92
N SER A 152 -17.68 7.05 3.53
CA SER A 152 -17.89 8.44 3.10
C SER A 152 -17.40 8.69 1.68
N GLU A 153 -16.11 8.45 1.43
CA GLU A 153 -15.47 8.67 0.14
C GLU A 153 -15.21 7.34 -0.62
N THR A 154 -15.14 6.21 0.12
CA THR A 154 -14.94 4.88 -0.43
C THR A 154 -15.97 3.89 0.13
N TYR A 155 -16.04 2.68 -0.46
CA TYR A 155 -17.03 1.68 -0.09
C TYR A 155 -16.96 1.32 1.40
N PRO A 156 -18.10 1.26 2.13
CA PRO A 156 -18.11 1.00 3.57
C PRO A 156 -17.44 -0.30 3.99
N ALA A 157 -17.52 -1.34 3.12
CA ALA A 157 -16.88 -2.62 3.39
C ALA A 157 -15.35 -2.60 3.18
N GLY A 158 -14.78 -1.47 2.74
CA GLY A 158 -13.35 -1.31 2.50
C GLY A 158 -12.95 -1.56 1.06
N ARG A 159 -11.63 -1.64 0.86
CA ARG A 159 -10.97 -1.85 -0.43
C ARG A 159 -9.93 -2.95 -0.32
N TYR A 160 -9.46 -3.43 -1.46
CA TYR A 160 -8.52 -4.53 -1.55
C TYR A 160 -7.26 -4.12 -2.29
N LEU A 161 -6.17 -4.76 -1.93
CA LEU A 161 -4.91 -4.79 -2.66
C LEU A 161 -4.47 -6.25 -2.82
N ASP A 162 -4.00 -6.58 -4.02
CA ASP A 162 -3.36 -7.85 -4.32
C ASP A 162 -1.88 -7.61 -4.58
N LEU A 163 -1.00 -8.28 -3.84
CA LEU A 163 0.43 -8.11 -3.93
C LEU A 163 1.08 -9.38 -4.46
N ASP A 164 1.83 -9.28 -5.55
CA ASP A 164 2.64 -10.39 -6.04
C ASP A 164 3.76 -10.70 -5.04
N ARG A 165 3.99 -11.98 -4.77
CA ARG A 165 5.03 -12.38 -3.82
C ARG A 165 6.41 -11.99 -4.31
N THR A 166 7.23 -11.49 -3.41
CA THR A 166 8.62 -11.14 -3.65
C THR A 166 9.55 -11.96 -2.77
N ALA A 167 10.72 -12.32 -3.30
CA ALA A 167 11.75 -13.03 -2.54
C ALA A 167 12.47 -12.13 -1.52
N THR A 168 12.37 -10.80 -1.67
CA THR A 168 13.06 -9.84 -0.79
C THR A 168 12.33 -9.57 0.51
N GLY A 169 11.03 -9.90 0.58
CA GLY A 169 10.15 -9.51 1.69
C GLY A 169 9.81 -8.02 1.71
N ILE A 170 10.29 -7.23 0.74
CA ILE A 170 9.89 -5.83 0.54
C ILE A 170 8.90 -5.76 -0.60
N TYR A 171 7.75 -5.18 -0.33
CA TYR A 171 6.64 -5.04 -1.25
C TYR A 171 6.47 -3.58 -1.67
N ASP A 172 6.04 -3.37 -2.89
CA ASP A 172 5.56 -2.09 -3.39
C ASP A 172 4.07 -1.98 -3.02
N LEU A 173 3.79 -1.36 -1.87
CA LEU A 173 2.42 -1.18 -1.39
C LEU A 173 1.83 0.06 -2.05
N ASP A 174 1.13 -0.16 -3.15
CA ASP A 174 0.59 0.90 -4.00
C ASP A 174 -0.92 1.07 -3.81
N PHE A 175 -1.30 2.01 -2.96
CA PHE A 175 -2.71 2.33 -2.72
C PHE A 175 -3.40 2.98 -3.93
N ASN A 176 -2.68 3.50 -4.94
CA ASN A 176 -3.30 3.96 -6.18
C ASN A 176 -3.97 2.81 -6.96
N ARG A 177 -3.61 1.57 -6.64
CA ARG A 177 -4.19 0.32 -7.18
C ARG A 177 -5.28 -0.28 -6.27
N ALA A 178 -5.59 0.36 -5.14
CA ALA A 178 -6.65 -0.12 -4.26
C ALA A 178 -8.01 -0.08 -4.98
N TYR A 179 -8.77 -1.17 -4.87
CA TYR A 179 -10.01 -1.35 -5.60
C TYR A 179 -11.18 -1.77 -4.70
N HIS A 180 -12.40 -1.46 -5.10
CA HIS A 180 -13.61 -1.94 -4.44
C HIS A 180 -13.83 -3.42 -4.73
N PRO A 181 -14.27 -4.21 -3.73
CA PRO A 181 -14.66 -5.60 -3.93
C PRO A 181 -15.82 -5.72 -4.92
N THR A 182 -15.92 -6.87 -5.59
CA THR A 182 -16.97 -7.11 -6.61
C THR A 182 -18.38 -6.98 -6.05
N CYS A 183 -18.60 -7.22 -4.75
CA CYS A 183 -19.89 -7.03 -4.10
C CYS A 183 -20.33 -5.55 -4.01
N TYR A 184 -19.43 -4.61 -4.29
CA TYR A 184 -19.80 -3.20 -4.50
C TYR A 184 -20.63 -3.03 -5.77
N TYR A 185 -20.27 -3.74 -6.83
CA TYR A 185 -20.94 -3.68 -8.12
C TYR A 185 -22.19 -4.55 -8.18
N ASP A 186 -22.15 -5.75 -7.57
CA ASP A 186 -23.25 -6.69 -7.53
C ASP A 186 -23.23 -7.51 -6.23
N GLU A 187 -24.32 -7.42 -5.44
CA GLU A 187 -24.47 -8.07 -4.13
C GLU A 187 -24.41 -9.59 -4.17
N GLN A 188 -24.58 -10.21 -5.33
CA GLN A 188 -24.47 -11.67 -5.44
C GLN A 188 -23.03 -12.18 -5.24
N TYR A 189 -22.03 -11.30 -5.39
CA TYR A 189 -20.66 -11.69 -5.11
C TYR A 189 -20.37 -11.79 -3.62
N ASP A 190 -19.69 -12.86 -3.26
CA ASP A 190 -19.29 -13.16 -1.89
C ASP A 190 -17.90 -12.61 -1.63
N CYS A 191 -17.79 -11.51 -0.89
CA CYS A 191 -16.54 -10.79 -0.66
C CYS A 191 -16.17 -10.79 0.83
N PRO A 192 -14.94 -11.20 1.21
CA PRO A 192 -14.51 -11.21 2.60
C PRO A 192 -14.29 -9.80 3.13
N PHE A 193 -14.76 -9.52 4.35
CA PHE A 193 -14.51 -8.23 4.98
C PHE A 193 -13.07 -8.12 5.50
N PRO A 194 -12.47 -6.92 5.48
CA PRO A 194 -11.21 -6.68 6.15
C PRO A 194 -11.29 -7.04 7.63
N PRO A 195 -10.33 -7.82 8.16
CA PRO A 195 -10.30 -8.12 9.58
C PRO A 195 -10.04 -6.84 10.41
N PRO A 196 -10.43 -6.80 11.70
CA PRO A 196 -10.35 -5.58 12.52
C PRO A 196 -8.98 -4.91 12.54
N GLU A 197 -7.91 -5.68 12.52
CA GLU A 197 -6.52 -5.19 12.50
C GLU A 197 -6.14 -4.51 11.18
N ASN A 198 -6.90 -4.72 10.10
CA ASN A 198 -6.71 -4.06 8.81
C ASN A 198 -7.53 -2.77 8.69
N ARG A 199 -7.75 -2.09 9.81
CA ARG A 199 -8.34 -0.77 9.84
C ARG A 199 -7.26 0.28 10.07
N LEU A 200 -6.95 1.05 9.03
CA LEU A 200 -5.98 2.13 9.09
C LEU A 200 -6.57 3.38 9.76
N ASP A 201 -5.86 3.93 10.72
CA ASP A 201 -6.18 5.25 11.30
C ASP A 201 -5.60 6.38 10.46
N ALA A 202 -5.88 6.34 9.16
CA ALA A 202 -5.45 7.31 8.16
C ALA A 202 -6.49 7.39 7.05
N ALA A 203 -6.58 8.53 6.38
CA ALA A 203 -7.40 8.68 5.18
C ALA A 203 -6.56 8.37 3.93
N VAL A 204 -6.84 7.24 3.28
CA VAL A 204 -6.12 6.81 2.07
C VAL A 204 -6.87 7.30 0.83
N ARG A 205 -6.56 8.54 0.39
CA ARG A 205 -7.17 9.14 -0.80
C ARG A 205 -6.39 8.78 -2.06
N ALA A 206 -6.35 7.48 -2.36
CA ALA A 206 -5.74 6.89 -3.55
C ALA A 206 -6.55 5.67 -3.99
N GLY A 207 -6.44 5.25 -5.26
CA GLY A 207 -7.21 4.12 -5.80
C GLY A 207 -8.67 4.46 -6.12
N GLU A 208 -9.55 3.47 -6.06
CA GLU A 208 -10.97 3.63 -6.33
C GLU A 208 -11.69 4.41 -5.23
N ARG A 209 -12.62 5.25 -5.64
CA ARG A 209 -13.52 6.01 -4.78
C ARG A 209 -14.97 5.89 -5.24
N LEU A 210 -15.87 6.27 -4.38
CA LEU A 210 -17.28 6.42 -4.73
C LEU A 210 -17.48 7.64 -5.64
N PRO A 211 -18.54 7.65 -6.45
CA PRO A 211 -19.02 8.88 -7.06
C PRO A 211 -19.26 9.96 -6.00
N ALA A 212 -19.03 11.23 -6.33
CA ALA A 212 -19.38 12.32 -5.43
C ALA A 212 -20.89 12.33 -5.15
N GLU A 213 -21.32 12.89 -4.02
CA GLU A 213 -22.74 12.90 -3.64
C GLU A 213 -23.67 13.44 -4.74
N ASN A 214 -23.21 14.47 -5.46
CA ASN A 214 -23.94 15.05 -6.58
C ASN A 214 -23.92 14.19 -7.87
N GLU A 215 -23.06 13.16 -7.93
CA GLU A 215 -22.98 12.18 -9.02
C GLU A 215 -23.72 10.87 -8.68
N GLN A 216 -24.14 10.69 -7.41
CA GLN A 216 -24.83 9.49 -6.96
C GLN A 216 -26.28 9.52 -7.43
N GLN A 217 -26.62 8.64 -8.37
CA GLN A 217 -28.00 8.48 -8.87
C GLN A 217 -28.80 7.45 -8.07
N PHE A 218 -28.13 6.58 -7.30
CA PHE A 218 -28.75 5.50 -6.56
C PHE A 218 -28.10 5.33 -5.17
N PRO A 219 -28.86 4.88 -4.16
CA PRO A 219 -28.30 4.61 -2.83
C PRO A 219 -27.27 3.49 -2.92
N MET A 220 -26.15 3.69 -2.22
CA MET A 220 -25.14 2.66 -2.12
C MET A 220 -25.66 1.43 -1.41
N ASN A 221 -25.30 0.27 -1.95
CA ASN A 221 -25.56 -1.00 -1.29
C ASN A 221 -24.59 -1.20 -0.13
N THR A 222 -25.03 -0.88 1.07
CA THR A 222 -24.27 -1.19 2.29
C THR A 222 -24.64 -2.57 2.77
N PRO A 223 -23.68 -3.52 2.88
CA PRO A 223 -23.95 -4.86 3.38
C PRO A 223 -24.69 -4.86 4.71
N ALA A 224 -25.62 -5.78 4.90
CA ALA A 224 -26.49 -5.83 6.07
C ALA A 224 -25.71 -5.90 7.40
N LEU A 225 -24.59 -6.61 7.43
CA LEU A 225 -23.72 -6.69 8.62
C LEU A 225 -23.13 -5.33 9.02
N LEU A 226 -22.74 -4.49 8.05
CA LEU A 226 -22.22 -3.16 8.33
C LEU A 226 -23.30 -2.17 8.78
N LYS A 227 -24.56 -2.41 8.39
CA LYS A 227 -25.71 -1.63 8.92
C LYS A 227 -25.95 -1.89 10.40
N GLN A 228 -25.66 -3.09 10.88
CA GLN A 228 -25.76 -3.45 12.31
C GLN A 228 -24.66 -2.78 13.14
N GLU A 229 -23.42 -2.70 12.62
CA GLU A 229 -22.32 -2.01 13.31
C GLU A 229 -22.56 -0.48 13.44
N ALA A 230 -23.19 0.13 12.44
CA ALA A 230 -23.50 1.57 12.43
C ALA A 230 -24.72 1.95 13.30
N GLY A 231 -25.61 0.98 13.60
CA GLY A 231 -26.84 1.17 14.38
C GLY A 231 -26.81 0.61 15.81
N GLY A 232 -25.69 0.00 16.21
CA GLY A 232 -25.56 -0.62 17.53
C GLY A 232 -25.05 0.35 18.58
N ASP A 233 -25.98 0.95 19.36
CA ASP A 233 -25.66 1.35 20.73
C ASP A 233 -25.16 0.10 21.48
N LEU A 234 -23.88 0.13 21.90
CA LEU A 234 -23.37 -0.89 22.79
C LEU A 234 -24.21 -0.89 24.07
N PRO A 235 -24.75 -2.02 24.52
CA PRO A 235 -25.36 -2.06 25.83
C PRO A 235 -24.29 -1.74 26.87
N ASN A 236 -24.52 -0.66 27.60
CA ASN A 236 -23.77 -0.36 28.81
C ASN A 236 -23.92 -1.51 29.79
N ASN A 237 -22.83 -2.18 30.10
CA ASN A 237 -22.64 -2.96 31.31
C ASN A 237 -21.35 -2.52 31.99
#